data_324c3be0ee41a5f0f69b23f8d2ee09ec
#
_entry.id   324c3be0ee41a5f0f69b23f8d2ee09ec
#
_cell.length_a   1.000
_cell.length_b   1.000
_cell.length_c   1.000
_cell.angle_alpha   90.00
_cell.angle_beta   90.00
_cell.angle_gamma   90.00
#
_symmetry.space_group_name_H-M   'P 1'
#
loop_
_entity.id
_entity.type
_entity.pdbx_description
1 polymer ?
#
loop_
_entity_poly.entity_id
_entity_poly.type
_entity_poly.pdbx_seq_one_letter_code
_entity_poly.pdbx_strand_id
1 'polypeptide(L)'
;MVVDVGAAPGGWSQYVVSKVGITVPASVLSIDLLEMDAIPGCHFIQGDFMDEKMKNELRNYIDRRPVDIVISDIAPNFSGNRSCDHIRQILMCDSVVEFAQSVAKQECTLVLKVLQGSDFQDFVRRMKEMFQEVSLVKPKASRKESTEIYCVMKHFKSSFSVCWFSDK
;
A
#
# COMPACT_ATOMS: atom_id res chain seq x y z
N MET A 1 -2.08 12.53 -4.74
CA MET A 1 -2.77 11.30 -5.19
C MET A 1 -2.63 10.21 -4.16
N VAL A 2 -3.66 9.37 -3.97
CA VAL A 2 -3.64 8.22 -3.04
C VAL A 2 -3.80 6.93 -3.83
N VAL A 3 -3.00 5.91 -3.49
CA VAL A 3 -3.13 4.55 -4.05
C VAL A 3 -3.55 3.60 -2.93
N ASP A 4 -4.60 2.81 -3.19
CA ASP A 4 -5.17 1.83 -2.24
C ASP A 4 -5.00 0.42 -2.83
N VAL A 5 -4.15 -0.40 -2.20
CA VAL A 5 -3.80 -1.75 -2.66
C VAL A 5 -4.46 -2.79 -1.77
N GLY A 6 -5.25 -3.67 -2.36
CA GLY A 6 -6.12 -4.58 -1.60
C GLY A 6 -7.35 -3.85 -1.10
N ALA A 7 -8.01 -3.09 -2.00
CA ALA A 7 -9.02 -2.10 -1.64
C ALA A 7 -10.39 -2.68 -1.29
N ALA A 8 -10.75 -3.86 -1.83
CA ALA A 8 -12.08 -4.41 -1.65
C ALA A 8 -12.40 -4.72 -0.17
N PRO A 9 -13.60 -4.40 0.30
CA PRO A 9 -14.79 -3.94 -0.40
C PRO A 9 -14.88 -2.41 -0.61
N GLY A 10 -13.82 -1.64 -0.41
CA GLY A 10 -13.77 -0.21 -0.72
C GLY A 10 -13.83 0.75 0.47
N GLY A 11 -13.84 0.25 1.69
CA GLY A 11 -14.01 1.09 2.88
C GLY A 11 -12.92 2.15 3.06
N TRP A 12 -11.67 1.82 2.74
CA TRP A 12 -10.56 2.77 2.82
C TRP A 12 -10.62 3.79 1.70
N SER A 13 -10.89 3.34 0.47
CA SER A 13 -11.08 4.22 -0.69
C SER A 13 -12.22 5.22 -0.46
N GLN A 14 -13.39 4.79 0.06
CA GLN A 14 -14.50 5.66 0.41
C GLN A 14 -14.10 6.70 1.45
N TYR A 15 -13.40 6.27 2.50
CA TYR A 15 -12.92 7.19 3.53
C TYR A 15 -11.97 8.24 2.93
N VAL A 16 -11.01 7.82 2.11
CA VAL A 16 -10.05 8.73 1.48
C VAL A 16 -10.78 9.74 0.59
N VAL A 17 -11.68 9.28 -0.30
CA VAL A 17 -12.48 10.18 -1.15
C VAL A 17 -13.27 11.19 -0.31
N SER A 18 -13.82 10.77 0.83
CA SER A 18 -14.53 11.69 1.74
C SER A 18 -13.65 12.82 2.30
N LYS A 19 -12.32 12.63 2.30
CA LYS A 19 -11.34 13.61 2.79
C LYS A 19 -10.75 14.48 1.68
N VAL A 20 -10.45 13.88 0.51
CA VAL A 20 -9.79 14.58 -0.59
C VAL A 20 -10.77 15.18 -1.60
N GLY A 21 -12.04 14.73 -1.58
CA GLY A 21 -13.08 15.15 -2.52
C GLY A 21 -13.03 14.37 -3.85
N ILE A 22 -14.05 14.63 -4.68
CA ILE A 22 -14.16 14.05 -6.02
C ILE A 22 -13.40 14.95 -7.00
N THR A 23 -12.46 14.37 -7.73
CA THR A 23 -11.63 15.06 -8.72
C THR A 23 -11.68 14.34 -10.07
N VAL A 24 -11.34 15.07 -11.16
CA VAL A 24 -11.20 14.53 -12.51
C VAL A 24 -9.85 14.99 -13.06
N PRO A 25 -8.90 14.08 -13.37
CA PRO A 25 -8.96 12.64 -13.10
C PRO A 25 -9.03 12.33 -11.59
N ALA A 26 -9.53 11.14 -11.25
CA ALA A 26 -9.67 10.71 -9.87
C ALA A 26 -8.32 10.78 -9.13
N SER A 27 -8.33 11.31 -7.90
CA SER A 27 -7.14 11.39 -7.04
C SER A 27 -6.96 10.16 -6.13
N VAL A 28 -7.91 9.23 -6.16
CA VAL A 28 -7.82 7.91 -5.52
C VAL A 28 -7.76 6.85 -6.61
N LEU A 29 -6.74 6.00 -6.56
CA LEU A 29 -6.54 4.85 -7.43
C LEU A 29 -6.53 3.60 -6.58
N SER A 30 -7.37 2.62 -6.90
CA SER A 30 -7.53 1.41 -6.11
C SER A 30 -7.35 0.16 -6.97
N ILE A 31 -6.78 -0.87 -6.38
CA ILE A 31 -6.65 -2.19 -7.00
C ILE A 31 -7.03 -3.28 -6.00
N ASP A 32 -7.76 -4.27 -6.49
CA ASP A 32 -8.03 -5.52 -5.77
C ASP A 32 -8.28 -6.67 -6.73
N LEU A 33 -8.03 -7.88 -6.28
CA LEU A 33 -8.37 -9.10 -7.00
C LEU A 33 -9.89 -9.30 -7.10
N LEU A 34 -10.59 -8.89 -6.04
CA LEU A 34 -12.04 -8.96 -5.93
C LEU A 34 -12.69 -7.75 -6.58
N GLU A 35 -13.89 -7.96 -7.11
CA GLU A 35 -14.73 -6.87 -7.62
C GLU A 35 -15.13 -5.92 -6.49
N MET A 36 -15.24 -4.64 -6.80
CA MET A 36 -15.63 -3.59 -5.88
C MET A 36 -16.66 -2.67 -6.54
N ASP A 37 -17.68 -2.27 -5.78
CA ASP A 37 -18.66 -1.29 -6.24
C ASP A 37 -17.99 0.05 -6.62
N ALA A 38 -18.53 0.71 -7.65
CA ALA A 38 -18.01 1.98 -8.12
C ALA A 38 -18.11 3.06 -7.03
N ILE A 39 -16.98 3.70 -6.72
CA ILE A 39 -16.90 4.82 -5.77
C ILE A 39 -16.63 6.09 -6.56
N PRO A 40 -17.55 7.09 -6.56
CA PRO A 40 -17.31 8.37 -7.22
C PRO A 40 -16.04 9.03 -6.69
N GLY A 41 -15.12 9.41 -7.59
CA GLY A 41 -13.82 10.00 -7.24
C GLY A 41 -12.69 8.98 -7.00
N CYS A 42 -12.98 7.69 -7.15
CA CYS A 42 -12.01 6.61 -7.15
C CYS A 42 -11.95 5.95 -8.54
N HIS A 43 -10.75 5.71 -9.03
CA HIS A 43 -10.52 4.84 -10.20
C HIS A 43 -10.12 3.46 -9.69
N PHE A 44 -10.91 2.46 -10.01
CA PHE A 44 -10.69 1.08 -9.57
C PHE A 44 -10.20 0.23 -10.74
N ILE A 45 -9.15 -0.55 -10.49
CA ILE A 45 -8.61 -1.55 -11.40
C ILE A 45 -8.78 -2.91 -10.74
N GLN A 46 -9.51 -3.81 -11.38
CA GLN A 46 -9.62 -5.19 -10.90
C GLN A 46 -8.45 -6.01 -11.44
N GLY A 47 -7.66 -6.60 -10.54
CA GLY A 47 -6.52 -7.44 -10.91
C GLY A 47 -5.66 -7.85 -9.74
N ASP A 48 -4.74 -8.78 -10.01
CA ASP A 48 -3.77 -9.21 -9.02
C ASP A 48 -2.61 -8.20 -8.93
N PHE A 49 -2.48 -7.53 -7.81
CA PHE A 49 -1.38 -6.59 -7.58
C PHE A 49 0.00 -7.26 -7.66
N MET A 50 0.09 -8.56 -7.44
CA MET A 50 1.37 -9.29 -7.58
C MET A 50 1.78 -9.48 -9.06
N ASP A 51 0.85 -9.28 -10.02
CA ASP A 51 1.16 -9.29 -11.44
C ASP A 51 1.82 -7.96 -11.87
N GLU A 52 3.00 -8.05 -12.49
CA GLU A 52 3.72 -6.86 -12.96
C GLU A 52 2.96 -6.10 -14.06
N LYS A 53 2.11 -6.80 -14.83
CA LYS A 53 1.22 -6.14 -15.79
C LYS A 53 0.27 -5.16 -15.09
N MET A 54 -0.31 -5.57 -13.96
CA MET A 54 -1.23 -4.72 -13.19
C MET A 54 -0.49 -3.54 -12.55
N LYS A 55 0.71 -3.75 -12.03
CA LYS A 55 1.55 -2.63 -11.53
C LYS A 55 1.88 -1.63 -12.63
N ASN A 56 2.12 -2.10 -13.86
CA ASN A 56 2.36 -1.21 -15.00
C ASN A 56 1.08 -0.44 -15.40
N GLU A 57 -0.08 -1.06 -15.32
CA GLU A 57 -1.36 -0.37 -15.52
C GLU A 57 -1.59 0.74 -14.49
N LEU A 58 -1.31 0.45 -13.20
CA LEU A 58 -1.32 1.47 -12.15
C LEU A 58 -0.35 2.62 -12.45
N ARG A 59 0.90 2.32 -12.84
CA ARG A 59 1.91 3.33 -13.22
C ARG A 59 1.42 4.19 -14.39
N ASN A 60 0.81 3.58 -15.41
CA ASN A 60 0.26 4.29 -16.56
C ASN A 60 -0.89 5.23 -16.15
N TYR A 61 -1.78 4.79 -15.25
CA TYR A 61 -2.83 5.67 -14.74
C TYR A 61 -2.27 6.81 -13.89
N ILE A 62 -1.25 6.55 -13.09
CA ILE A 62 -0.55 7.56 -12.29
C ILE A 62 0.04 8.66 -13.20
N ASP A 63 0.62 8.30 -14.34
CA ASP A 63 1.14 9.21 -15.37
C ASP A 63 1.88 10.42 -14.78
N ARG A 64 2.93 10.19 -14.03
CA ARG A 64 3.78 11.20 -13.37
C ARG A 64 3.08 12.09 -12.32
N ARG A 65 1.82 11.83 -12.00
CA ARG A 65 1.17 12.52 -10.89
C ARG A 65 1.83 12.10 -9.57
N PRO A 66 2.20 13.03 -8.69
CA PRO A 66 2.86 12.67 -7.45
C PRO A 66 1.93 11.84 -6.55
N VAL A 67 2.40 10.67 -6.13
CA VAL A 67 1.70 9.85 -5.14
C VAL A 67 2.09 10.32 -3.75
N ASP A 68 1.10 10.80 -3.01
CA ASP A 68 1.27 11.36 -1.65
C ASP A 68 1.17 10.28 -0.59
N ILE A 69 0.26 9.31 -0.81
CA ILE A 69 -0.05 8.25 0.15
C ILE A 69 -0.24 6.95 -0.61
N VAL A 70 0.35 5.87 -0.09
CA VAL A 70 0.01 4.50 -0.46
C VAL A 70 -0.53 3.82 0.79
N ILE A 71 -1.74 3.28 0.69
CA ILE A 71 -2.37 2.48 1.74
C ILE A 71 -2.54 1.06 1.25
N SER A 72 -2.40 0.08 2.14
CA SER A 72 -2.61 -1.31 1.76
C SER A 72 -3.15 -2.14 2.91
N ASP A 73 -4.27 -2.78 2.62
CA ASP A 73 -4.87 -3.82 3.46
C ASP A 73 -4.73 -5.21 2.80
N ILE A 74 -3.84 -5.33 1.80
CA ILE A 74 -3.61 -6.58 1.06
C ILE A 74 -3.28 -7.73 2.02
N ALA A 75 -3.88 -8.87 1.78
CA ALA A 75 -3.63 -10.08 2.55
C ALA A 75 -3.62 -11.31 1.63
N PRO A 76 -2.82 -12.33 1.93
CA PRO A 76 -2.87 -13.58 1.21
C PRO A 76 -4.17 -14.34 1.51
N ASN A 77 -4.57 -15.22 0.61
CA ASN A 77 -5.55 -16.24 0.95
C ASN A 77 -4.96 -17.13 2.04
N PHE A 78 -5.55 -17.08 3.23
CA PHE A 78 -5.04 -17.81 4.38
C PHE A 78 -5.17 -19.32 4.18
N SER A 79 -4.04 -20.01 4.26
CA SER A 79 -3.99 -21.48 4.14
C SER A 79 -4.28 -22.21 5.44
N GLY A 80 -4.31 -21.48 6.57
CA GLY A 80 -4.36 -22.01 7.93
C GLY A 80 -2.98 -22.38 8.50
N ASN A 81 -1.92 -22.36 7.70
CA ASN A 81 -0.54 -22.47 8.15
C ASN A 81 0.03 -21.09 8.44
N ARG A 82 0.06 -20.71 9.72
CA ARG A 82 0.46 -19.37 10.16
C ARG A 82 1.83 -18.93 9.65
N SER A 83 2.80 -19.83 9.56
CA SER A 83 4.15 -19.49 9.08
C SER A 83 4.15 -19.20 7.59
N CYS A 84 3.47 -20.02 6.78
CA CYS A 84 3.36 -19.79 5.33
C CYS A 84 2.57 -18.51 5.04
N ASP A 85 1.48 -18.29 5.75
CA ASP A 85 0.63 -17.11 5.57
C ASP A 85 1.38 -15.83 5.96
N HIS A 86 2.19 -15.87 7.02
CA HIS A 86 3.05 -14.77 7.43
C HIS A 86 4.10 -14.43 6.36
N ILE A 87 4.83 -15.43 5.84
CA ILE A 87 5.84 -15.22 4.80
C ILE A 87 5.20 -14.60 3.54
N ARG A 88 4.05 -15.14 3.11
CA ARG A 88 3.31 -14.57 1.97
C ARG A 88 2.91 -13.12 2.19
N GLN A 89 2.44 -12.79 3.40
CA GLN A 89 2.08 -11.42 3.75
C GLN A 89 3.29 -10.48 3.68
N ILE A 90 4.45 -10.88 4.21
CA ILE A 90 5.67 -10.08 4.14
C ILE A 90 6.09 -9.84 2.67
N LEU A 91 6.04 -10.86 1.82
CA LEU A 91 6.34 -10.71 0.38
C LEU A 91 5.38 -9.73 -0.31
N MET A 92 4.08 -9.77 0.03
CA MET A 92 3.11 -8.79 -0.48
C MET A 92 3.42 -7.38 0.00
N CYS A 93 3.75 -7.20 1.29
CA CYS A 93 4.16 -5.92 1.84
C CYS A 93 5.43 -5.38 1.15
N ASP A 94 6.43 -6.21 0.94
CA ASP A 94 7.65 -5.84 0.22
C ASP A 94 7.33 -5.38 -1.21
N SER A 95 6.45 -6.08 -1.92
CA SER A 95 6.00 -5.69 -3.26
C SER A 95 5.27 -4.34 -3.28
N VAL A 96 4.48 -4.03 -2.23
CA VAL A 96 3.84 -2.70 -2.11
C VAL A 96 4.88 -1.62 -1.85
N VAL A 97 5.88 -1.89 -1.02
CA VAL A 97 6.98 -0.94 -0.75
C VAL A 97 7.78 -0.65 -2.02
N GLU A 98 8.15 -1.68 -2.79
CA GLU A 98 8.86 -1.53 -4.08
C GLU A 98 8.04 -0.72 -5.08
N PHE A 99 6.75 -1.01 -5.20
CA PHE A 99 5.86 -0.24 -6.06
C PHE A 99 5.80 1.22 -5.60
N ALA A 100 5.60 1.47 -4.31
CA ALA A 100 5.56 2.82 -3.77
C ALA A 100 6.86 3.59 -4.06
N GLN A 101 8.04 2.97 -3.91
CA GLN A 101 9.32 3.59 -4.27
C GLN A 101 9.38 4.02 -5.75
N SER A 102 8.68 3.29 -6.63
CA SER A 102 8.69 3.60 -8.06
C SER A 102 7.77 4.75 -8.47
N VAL A 103 6.80 5.15 -7.64
CA VAL A 103 5.76 6.14 -7.99
C VAL A 103 5.59 7.27 -6.98
N ALA A 104 6.06 7.08 -5.76
CA ALA A 104 5.84 8.01 -4.66
C ALA A 104 6.83 9.17 -4.67
N LYS A 105 6.38 10.34 -4.24
CA LYS A 105 7.27 11.44 -3.90
C LYS A 105 8.02 11.15 -2.58
N GLN A 106 9.10 11.89 -2.33
CA GLN A 106 9.93 11.70 -1.13
C GLN A 106 9.14 11.85 0.17
N GLU A 107 8.18 12.76 0.25
CA GLU A 107 7.32 12.99 1.40
C GLU A 107 6.14 12.02 1.51
N CYS A 108 6.09 10.99 0.67
CA CYS A 108 5.02 10.00 0.67
C CYS A 108 4.88 9.32 2.04
N THR A 109 3.65 9.03 2.39
CA THR A 109 3.30 8.18 3.54
C THR A 109 2.82 6.83 3.06
N LEU A 110 3.38 5.75 3.62
CA LEU A 110 2.88 4.40 3.44
C LEU A 110 2.16 3.92 4.70
N VAL A 111 1.01 3.28 4.52
CA VAL A 111 0.27 2.59 5.60
C VAL A 111 0.01 1.17 5.15
N LEU A 112 0.67 0.21 5.79
CA LEU A 112 0.55 -1.22 5.44
C LEU A 112 0.02 -2.03 6.61
N LYS A 113 -0.98 -2.88 6.36
CA LYS A 113 -1.31 -3.95 7.28
C LYS A 113 -0.23 -5.04 7.21
N VAL A 114 0.33 -5.41 8.36
CA VAL A 114 1.36 -6.44 8.48
C VAL A 114 0.95 -7.43 9.57
N LEU A 115 1.16 -8.72 9.33
CA LEU A 115 0.97 -9.76 10.35
C LEU A 115 2.23 -9.86 11.21
N GLN A 116 2.05 -9.91 12.53
CA GLN A 116 3.15 -10.21 13.45
C GLN A 116 3.52 -11.70 13.34
N GLY A 117 4.80 -11.98 13.18
CA GLY A 117 5.36 -13.32 13.04
C GLY A 117 6.89 -13.30 13.06
N SER A 118 7.54 -14.38 12.60
CA SER A 118 9.01 -14.54 12.64
C SER A 118 9.76 -13.40 11.96
N ASP A 119 9.31 -12.99 10.77
CA ASP A 119 10.01 -12.03 9.91
C ASP A 119 9.57 -10.57 10.14
N PHE A 120 8.61 -10.36 11.05
CA PHE A 120 8.04 -9.02 11.31
C PHE A 120 9.10 -8.03 11.79
N GLN A 121 9.99 -8.42 12.70
CA GLN A 121 11.01 -7.53 13.23
C GLN A 121 12.05 -7.15 12.17
N ASP A 122 12.41 -8.08 11.29
CA ASP A 122 13.30 -7.83 10.17
C ASP A 122 12.65 -6.90 9.13
N PHE A 123 11.36 -7.10 8.85
CA PHE A 123 10.60 -6.17 8.02
C PHE A 123 10.63 -4.75 8.61
N VAL A 124 10.30 -4.59 9.88
CA VAL A 124 10.30 -3.27 10.54
C VAL A 124 11.70 -2.64 10.53
N ARG A 125 12.76 -3.42 10.73
CA ARG A 125 14.15 -2.93 10.66
C ARG A 125 14.46 -2.38 9.27
N ARG A 126 14.14 -3.12 8.19
CA ARG A 126 14.32 -2.66 6.80
C ARG A 126 13.53 -1.38 6.53
N MET A 127 12.29 -1.28 7.02
CA MET A 127 11.51 -0.05 6.87
C MET A 127 12.15 1.15 7.58
N LYS A 128 12.74 0.97 8.76
CA LYS A 128 13.50 2.04 9.46
C LYS A 128 14.76 2.47 8.72
N GLU A 129 15.35 1.60 7.90
CA GLU A 129 16.47 1.96 7.04
C GLU A 129 16.00 2.83 5.86
N MET A 130 14.79 2.58 5.32
CA MET A 130 14.25 3.23 4.13
C MET A 130 13.48 4.53 4.42
N PHE A 131 12.83 4.63 5.57
CA PHE A 131 11.98 5.76 5.95
C PHE A 131 12.56 6.53 7.14
N GLN A 132 12.22 7.83 7.21
CA GLN A 132 12.64 8.68 8.35
C GLN A 132 11.83 8.36 9.61
N GLU A 133 10.53 8.10 9.44
CA GLU A 133 9.62 7.78 10.53
C GLU A 133 8.94 6.45 10.27
N VAL A 134 8.95 5.55 11.25
CA VAL A 134 8.23 4.28 11.23
C VAL A 134 7.51 4.10 12.55
N SER A 135 6.20 4.00 12.50
CA SER A 135 5.33 3.80 13.65
C SER A 135 4.47 2.55 13.47
N LEU A 136 4.29 1.80 14.56
CA LEU A 136 3.43 0.63 14.60
C LEU A 136 2.14 0.99 15.34
N VAL A 137 1.00 0.78 14.68
CA VAL A 137 -0.31 1.14 15.19
C VAL A 137 -1.20 -0.08 15.24
N LYS A 138 -1.68 -0.44 16.42
CA LYS A 138 -2.74 -1.43 16.58
C LYS A 138 -4.06 -0.69 16.81
N PRO A 139 -5.03 -0.76 15.86
CA PRO A 139 -6.30 -0.09 16.02
C PRO A 139 -7.05 -0.58 17.26
N LYS A 140 -7.73 0.34 17.96
CA LYS A 140 -8.52 -0.01 19.15
C LYS A 140 -9.65 -1.01 18.86
N ALA A 141 -10.13 -1.02 17.61
CA ALA A 141 -11.14 -1.96 17.13
C ALA A 141 -10.60 -3.35 16.80
N SER A 142 -9.27 -3.53 16.72
CA SER A 142 -8.67 -4.84 16.47
C SER A 142 -8.91 -5.76 17.66
N ARG A 143 -9.26 -7.03 17.39
CA ARG A 143 -9.36 -8.06 18.41
C ARG A 143 -8.00 -8.24 19.10
N LYS A 144 -8.01 -8.51 20.42
CA LYS A 144 -6.75 -8.65 21.19
C LYS A 144 -5.85 -9.76 20.63
N GLU A 145 -6.45 -10.84 20.14
CA GLU A 145 -5.80 -12.04 19.62
C GLU A 145 -5.33 -11.87 18.15
N SER A 146 -5.75 -10.82 17.45
CA SER A 146 -5.32 -10.55 16.08
C SER A 146 -3.83 -10.25 16.05
N THR A 147 -3.13 -10.89 15.11
CA THR A 147 -1.71 -10.59 14.80
C THR A 147 -1.53 -9.39 13.88
N GLU A 148 -2.63 -8.79 13.42
CA GLU A 148 -2.59 -7.64 12.52
C GLU A 148 -2.12 -6.38 13.24
N ILE A 149 -1.21 -5.66 12.60
CA ILE A 149 -0.72 -4.35 13.01
C ILE A 149 -0.53 -3.49 11.75
N TYR A 150 -0.71 -2.19 11.88
CA TYR A 150 -0.45 -1.26 10.79
C TYR A 150 0.91 -0.62 10.98
N CYS A 151 1.75 -0.73 9.94
CA CYS A 151 3.01 -0.04 9.84
C CYS A 151 2.79 1.28 9.09
N VAL A 152 2.98 2.40 9.78
CA VAL A 152 2.87 3.74 9.20
C VAL A 152 4.28 4.29 9.01
N MET A 153 4.65 4.54 7.77
CA MET A 153 5.99 4.94 7.36
C MET A 153 5.91 6.27 6.62
N LYS A 154 6.79 7.22 6.96
CA LYS A 154 6.80 8.55 6.35
C LYS A 154 8.18 8.94 5.89
N HIS A 155 8.21 9.69 4.81
CA HIS A 155 9.38 10.30 4.20
C HIS A 155 10.45 9.26 3.82
N PHE A 156 10.51 8.89 2.57
CA PHE A 156 11.62 8.09 2.04
C PHE A 156 12.94 8.81 2.28
N LYS A 157 13.95 8.12 2.75
CA LYS A 157 15.31 8.66 2.84
C LYS A 157 15.87 8.85 1.43
N SER A 158 16.62 9.92 1.22
CA SER A 158 17.16 10.31 -0.09
C SER A 158 18.04 9.23 -0.74
N SER A 159 18.70 8.40 0.07
CA SER A 159 19.50 7.25 -0.41
C SER A 159 18.69 6.15 -1.08
N PHE A 160 17.37 6.14 -0.89
CA PHE A 160 16.44 5.19 -1.47
C PHE A 160 15.47 5.82 -2.49
N SER A 161 15.62 7.11 -2.77
CA SER A 161 14.86 7.77 -3.85
C SER A 161 15.39 7.25 -5.18
N VAL A 162 14.65 6.39 -5.85
CA VAL A 162 14.97 5.97 -7.21
C VAL A 162 14.82 7.18 -8.11
N CYS A 163 15.92 7.61 -8.73
CA CYS A 163 15.95 8.63 -9.78
C CYS A 163 15.13 8.18 -11.00
N TRP A 164 13.84 8.45 -11.01
CA TRP A 164 12.99 8.28 -12.21
C TRP A 164 12.77 9.59 -12.97
N PHE A 165 13.36 10.70 -12.54
CA PHE A 165 13.21 12.02 -13.15
C PHE A 165 14.48 12.59 -13.80
N SER A 166 15.55 11.82 -13.95
CA SER A 166 16.69 12.23 -14.74
C SER A 166 16.77 11.37 -15.99
N ASP A 167 16.35 11.95 -17.07
CA ASP A 167 16.58 11.73 -18.49
C ASP A 167 15.31 11.56 -19.32
N LYS A 168 14.79 12.68 -19.77
CA LYS A 168 14.66 13.15 -21.17
C LYS A 168 13.87 14.43 -21.26
#